data_3d53ea0ffabd259bc1cc4fa30a1c8b67
#
_entry.id   3d53ea0ffabd259bc1cc4fa30a1c8b67
#
_cell.length_a   1.000
_cell.length_b   1.000
_cell.length_c   1.000
_cell.angle_alpha   90.00
_cell.angle_beta   90.00
_cell.angle_gamma   90.00
#
_symmetry.space_group_name_H-M   'P 1'
#
loop_
_entity.id
_entity.type
_entity.pdbx_description
1 polymer ?
#
loop_
_entity_poly.entity_id
_entity_poly.type
_entity_poly.pdbx_seq_one_letter_code
_entity_poly.pdbx_strand_id
1 'polypeptide(L)'
;PLIRKTRPDVLITDIKMPFMDGLSLSRIVREEFPKTKILIISGYDDFEYAREAISIGVDQYILKPVTRMSLRKVLQELKEKIEQEQEDFQSKLANEMHEYEQFSIRHFFEQVLEGELCVTEIYDEAAKWSLDLSASCYNLLFLYVQQEKENGSEREMNTFVHLQEEIL
;
A
#
# COMPACT_ATOMS: atom_id res chain seq x y z
N PRO A 1 16.50 -13.29 -19.54
CA PRO A 1 16.32 -11.90 -19.94
C PRO A 1 16.79 -10.95 -18.85
N LEU A 2 17.37 -9.81 -19.23
CA LEU A 2 17.97 -8.85 -18.31
C LEU A 2 16.94 -8.31 -17.30
N ILE A 3 15.73 -8.05 -17.74
CA ILE A 3 14.64 -7.49 -16.95
C ILE A 3 14.30 -8.32 -15.69
N ARG A 4 14.40 -9.65 -15.77
CA ARG A 4 14.20 -10.54 -14.61
C ARG A 4 15.28 -10.38 -13.54
N LYS A 5 16.49 -9.98 -13.94
CA LYS A 5 17.61 -9.77 -13.03
C LYS A 5 17.59 -8.36 -12.41
N THR A 6 17.27 -7.35 -13.22
CA THR A 6 17.36 -5.94 -12.81
C THR A 6 16.09 -5.43 -12.15
N ARG A 7 14.91 -6.01 -12.48
CA ARG A 7 13.58 -5.55 -12.02
C ARG A 7 13.45 -4.03 -12.08
N PRO A 8 13.57 -3.43 -13.27
CA PRO A 8 13.58 -1.97 -13.39
C PRO A 8 12.22 -1.37 -13.04
N ASP A 9 12.23 -0.16 -12.46
CA ASP A 9 11.02 0.59 -12.19
C ASP A 9 10.37 1.10 -13.47
N VAL A 10 11.17 1.41 -14.49
CA VAL A 10 10.70 1.92 -15.79
C VAL A 10 11.33 1.13 -16.94
N LEU A 11 10.50 0.66 -17.85
CA LEU A 11 10.90 0.14 -19.16
C LEU A 11 10.63 1.20 -20.22
N ILE A 12 11.66 1.54 -21.00
CA ILE A 12 11.52 2.40 -22.18
C ILE A 12 11.81 1.54 -23.41
N THR A 13 10.89 1.49 -24.36
CA THR A 13 11.03 0.68 -25.58
C THR A 13 10.54 1.41 -26.82
N ASP A 14 11.13 1.07 -27.97
CA ASP A 14 10.55 1.38 -29.29
C ASP A 14 9.56 0.30 -29.68
N ILE A 15 8.63 0.59 -30.58
CA ILE A 15 7.73 -0.41 -31.15
C ILE A 15 8.49 -1.34 -32.09
N LYS A 16 9.20 -0.75 -33.07
CA LYS A 16 9.90 -1.56 -34.09
C LYS A 16 11.31 -1.90 -33.64
N MET A 17 11.46 -3.10 -33.11
CA MET A 17 12.76 -3.67 -32.75
C MET A 17 12.96 -5.02 -33.44
N PRO A 18 14.24 -5.42 -33.73
CA PRO A 18 14.53 -6.74 -34.27
C PRO A 18 14.15 -7.83 -33.25
N PHE A 19 13.69 -8.98 -33.74
CA PHE A 19 13.31 -10.21 -33.03
C PHE A 19 12.02 -10.13 -32.22
N MET A 20 11.77 -9.05 -31.49
CA MET A 20 10.56 -8.83 -30.69
C MET A 20 10.18 -7.37 -30.75
N ASP A 21 8.96 -7.05 -31.12
CA ASP A 21 8.45 -5.69 -31.11
C ASP A 21 8.16 -5.21 -29.68
N GLY A 22 8.10 -3.88 -29.50
CA GLY A 22 7.92 -3.27 -28.19
C GLY A 22 6.57 -3.50 -27.56
N LEU A 23 5.51 -3.74 -28.34
CA LEU A 23 4.18 -4.05 -27.82
C LEU A 23 4.15 -5.47 -27.24
N SER A 24 4.71 -6.45 -27.97
CA SER A 24 4.88 -7.82 -27.46
C SER A 24 5.74 -7.86 -26.19
N LEU A 25 6.84 -7.09 -26.15
CA LEU A 25 7.67 -6.95 -24.95
C LEU A 25 6.86 -6.34 -23.80
N SER A 26 6.11 -5.29 -24.05
CA SER A 26 5.29 -4.61 -23.06
C SER A 26 4.23 -5.53 -22.45
N ARG A 27 3.62 -6.41 -23.25
CA ARG A 27 2.65 -7.42 -22.80
C ARG A 27 3.28 -8.37 -21.79
N ILE A 28 4.44 -8.94 -22.13
CA ILE A 28 5.19 -9.84 -21.25
C ILE A 28 5.58 -9.13 -19.94
N VAL A 29 6.03 -7.88 -20.04
CA VAL A 29 6.45 -7.11 -18.86
C VAL A 29 5.25 -6.78 -17.99
N ARG A 30 4.11 -6.44 -18.56
CA ARG A 30 2.89 -6.17 -17.78
C ARG A 30 2.40 -7.41 -17.03
N GLU A 31 2.51 -8.58 -17.63
CA GLU A 31 2.13 -9.87 -17.00
C GLU A 31 3.11 -10.30 -15.90
N GLU A 32 4.43 -10.25 -16.17
CA GLU A 32 5.45 -10.74 -15.24
C GLU A 32 5.86 -9.69 -14.18
N PHE A 33 5.77 -8.38 -14.50
CA PHE A 33 6.24 -7.26 -13.67
C PHE A 33 5.19 -6.14 -13.64
N PRO A 34 4.04 -6.34 -13.02
CA PRO A 34 2.90 -5.39 -13.07
C PRO A 34 3.23 -4.00 -12.50
N LYS A 35 4.23 -3.89 -11.62
CA LYS A 35 4.67 -2.61 -11.04
C LYS A 35 5.60 -1.80 -11.96
N THR A 36 6.26 -2.44 -12.94
CA THR A 36 7.14 -1.74 -13.87
C THR A 36 6.33 -0.79 -14.76
N LYS A 37 6.70 0.48 -14.78
CA LYS A 37 6.09 1.47 -15.67
C LYS A 37 6.63 1.29 -17.06
N ILE A 38 5.78 1.40 -18.08
CA ILE A 38 6.13 1.18 -19.47
C ILE A 38 5.95 2.47 -20.26
N LEU A 39 7.04 2.92 -20.86
CA LEU A 39 7.08 4.05 -21.79
C LEU A 39 7.41 3.54 -23.18
N ILE A 40 6.51 3.74 -24.15
CA ILE A 40 6.77 3.47 -25.56
C ILE A 40 7.17 4.76 -26.27
N ILE A 41 8.25 4.68 -27.04
CA ILE A 41 8.70 5.77 -27.93
C ILE A 41 8.59 5.25 -29.36
N SER A 42 7.70 5.85 -30.18
CA SER A 42 7.43 5.40 -31.53
C SER A 42 7.67 6.48 -32.58
N GLY A 43 8.22 6.10 -33.73
CA GLY A 43 8.31 6.96 -34.91
C GLY A 43 7.08 6.91 -35.82
N TYR A 44 6.06 6.16 -35.42
CA TYR A 44 4.85 5.96 -36.20
C TYR A 44 3.65 6.61 -35.50
N ASP A 45 3.02 7.54 -36.21
CA ASP A 45 1.74 8.13 -35.83
C ASP A 45 0.62 7.21 -36.37
N ASP A 46 0.66 5.94 -35.89
CA ASP A 46 -0.34 4.93 -36.23
C ASP A 46 -1.27 4.73 -35.04
N PHE A 47 -2.51 5.07 -35.25
CA PHE A 47 -3.55 4.99 -34.22
C PHE A 47 -3.71 3.57 -33.69
N GLU A 48 -3.50 2.53 -34.53
CA GLU A 48 -3.61 1.15 -34.10
C GLU A 48 -2.57 0.76 -33.06
N TYR A 49 -1.32 1.24 -33.20
CA TYR A 49 -0.29 1.01 -32.18
C TYR A 49 -0.58 1.71 -30.85
N ALA A 50 -1.09 2.94 -30.92
CA ALA A 50 -1.48 3.67 -29.71
C ALA A 50 -2.65 2.96 -29.00
N ARG A 51 -3.64 2.49 -29.74
CA ARG A 51 -4.79 1.73 -29.22
C ARG A 51 -4.35 0.42 -28.58
N GLU A 52 -3.45 -0.31 -29.20
CA GLU A 52 -2.88 -1.53 -28.66
C GLU A 52 -2.07 -1.27 -27.40
N ALA A 53 -1.25 -0.24 -27.36
CA ALA A 53 -0.50 0.17 -26.17
C ALA A 53 -1.42 0.46 -24.98
N ILE A 54 -2.53 1.15 -25.21
CA ILE A 54 -3.55 1.40 -24.20
C ILE A 54 -4.15 0.09 -23.69
N SER A 55 -4.47 -0.85 -24.59
CA SER A 55 -5.05 -2.14 -24.19
C SER A 55 -4.11 -3.02 -23.37
N ILE A 56 -2.79 -2.87 -23.55
CA ILE A 56 -1.75 -3.52 -22.74
C ILE A 56 -1.61 -2.85 -21.37
N GLY A 57 -2.06 -1.60 -21.21
CA GLY A 57 -1.87 -0.80 -20.01
C GLY A 57 -0.48 -0.15 -19.96
N VAL A 58 0.03 0.32 -21.12
CA VAL A 58 1.27 1.14 -21.18
C VAL A 58 1.03 2.46 -20.47
N ASP A 59 1.98 2.87 -19.63
CA ASP A 59 1.81 4.07 -18.81
C ASP A 59 1.97 5.36 -19.59
N GLN A 60 2.86 5.37 -20.59
CA GLN A 60 3.14 6.54 -21.43
C GLN A 60 3.50 6.14 -22.87
N TYR A 61 3.07 6.96 -23.83
CA TYR A 61 3.38 6.80 -25.25
C TYR A 61 3.84 8.12 -25.84
N ILE A 62 5.03 8.16 -26.46
CA ILE A 62 5.61 9.37 -27.03
C ILE A 62 5.93 9.15 -28.50
N LEU A 63 5.58 10.15 -29.34
CA LEU A 63 5.97 10.16 -30.75
C LEU A 63 7.35 10.78 -30.95
N LYS A 64 8.15 10.20 -31.83
CA LYS A 64 9.40 10.80 -32.32
C LYS A 64 9.07 11.98 -33.29
N PRO A 65 9.83 13.06 -33.26
CA PRO A 65 11.12 13.26 -32.59
C PRO A 65 10.94 13.59 -31.09
N VAL A 66 11.67 12.86 -30.24
CA VAL A 66 11.65 13.09 -28.79
C VAL A 66 12.61 14.20 -28.43
N THR A 67 12.11 15.23 -27.79
CA THR A 67 12.96 16.32 -27.26
C THR A 67 13.40 15.98 -25.83
N ARG A 68 14.53 16.57 -25.41
CA ARG A 68 14.99 16.45 -24.02
C ARG A 68 13.92 16.90 -23.01
N MET A 69 13.17 17.94 -23.37
CA MET A 69 12.13 18.49 -22.49
C MET A 69 10.92 17.56 -22.40
N SER A 70 10.45 17.03 -23.54
CA SER A 70 9.30 16.10 -23.52
C SER A 70 9.62 14.81 -22.76
N LEU A 71 10.81 14.24 -22.97
CA LEU A 71 11.23 13.04 -22.25
C LEU A 71 11.36 13.30 -20.74
N ARG A 72 11.97 14.44 -20.37
CA ARG A 72 12.12 14.81 -18.96
C ARG A 72 10.76 14.95 -18.25
N LYS A 73 9.80 15.60 -18.91
CA LYS A 73 8.45 15.77 -18.36
C LYS A 73 7.80 14.41 -18.09
N VAL A 74 7.82 13.52 -19.08
CA VAL A 74 7.20 12.20 -18.95
C VAL A 74 7.88 11.33 -17.89
N LEU A 75 9.21 11.36 -17.82
CA LEU A 75 9.95 10.65 -16.76
C LEU A 75 9.64 11.20 -15.37
N GLN A 76 9.42 12.51 -15.25
CA GLN A 76 9.01 13.12 -13.99
C GLN A 76 7.60 12.66 -13.58
N GLU A 77 6.65 12.63 -14.51
CA GLU A 77 5.29 12.13 -14.28
C GLU A 77 5.29 10.64 -13.84
N LEU A 78 6.12 9.80 -14.50
CA LEU A 78 6.27 8.41 -14.12
C LEU A 78 6.89 8.24 -12.73
N LYS A 79 7.88 9.07 -12.40
CA LYS A 79 8.50 9.07 -11.06
C LYS A 79 7.47 9.39 -9.97
N GLU A 80 6.74 10.49 -10.15
CA GLU A 80 5.69 10.92 -9.20
C GLU A 80 4.64 9.83 -9.00
N LYS A 81 4.23 9.16 -10.08
CA LYS A 81 3.28 8.03 -10.00
C LYS A 81 3.83 6.84 -9.21
N ILE A 82 5.13 6.51 -9.38
CA ILE A 82 5.79 5.44 -8.63
C ILE A 82 5.86 5.80 -7.14
N GLU A 83 6.27 7.03 -6.82
CA GLU A 83 6.37 7.52 -5.45
C GLU A 83 5.01 7.50 -4.76
N GLN A 84 3.95 7.98 -5.42
CA GLN A 84 2.59 7.95 -4.89
C GLN A 84 2.10 6.53 -4.62
N GLU A 85 2.31 5.59 -5.55
CA GLU A 85 1.90 4.19 -5.36
C GLU A 85 2.65 3.51 -4.19
N GLN A 86 3.92 3.90 -3.96
CA GLN A 86 4.69 3.41 -2.82
C GLN A 86 4.18 3.96 -1.50
N GLU A 87 3.86 5.26 -1.44
CA GLU A 87 3.28 5.91 -0.26
C GLU A 87 1.91 5.31 0.08
N ASP A 88 1.04 5.14 -0.92
CA ASP A 88 -0.29 4.53 -0.75
C ASP A 88 -0.19 3.08 -0.24
N PHE A 89 0.78 2.32 -0.74
CA PHE A 89 1.02 0.96 -0.28
C PHE A 89 1.51 0.91 1.17
N GLN A 90 2.46 1.78 1.54
CA GLN A 90 2.95 1.87 2.92
C GLN A 90 1.86 2.31 3.89
N SER A 91 1.04 3.28 3.50
CA SER A 91 -0.08 3.74 4.31
C SER A 91 -1.12 2.64 4.55
N LYS A 92 -1.43 1.84 3.53
CA LYS A 92 -2.33 0.68 3.67
C LYS A 92 -1.77 -0.36 4.63
N LEU A 93 -0.48 -0.71 4.48
CA LEU A 93 0.17 -1.67 5.39
C LEU A 93 0.17 -1.17 6.84
N ALA A 94 0.46 0.11 7.06
CA ALA A 94 0.45 0.70 8.40
C ALA A 94 -0.95 0.65 9.03
N ASN A 95 -2.01 0.94 8.24
CA ASN A 95 -3.39 0.85 8.69
C ASN A 95 -3.80 -0.59 9.02
N GLU A 96 -3.47 -1.55 8.15
CA GLU A 96 -3.75 -2.98 8.39
C GLU A 96 -3.04 -3.49 9.65
N MET A 97 -1.78 -3.09 9.86
CA MET A 97 -1.05 -3.44 11.09
C MET A 97 -1.69 -2.83 12.34
N HIS A 98 -2.10 -1.56 12.26
CA HIS A 98 -2.78 -0.89 13.36
C HIS A 98 -4.13 -1.53 13.70
N GLU A 99 -4.93 -1.89 12.70
CA GLU A 99 -6.19 -2.63 12.90
C GLU A 99 -5.95 -4.00 13.54
N TYR A 100 -4.91 -4.70 13.10
CA TYR A 100 -4.54 -6.00 13.70
C TYR A 100 -4.12 -5.86 15.17
N GLU A 101 -3.30 -4.85 15.49
CA GLU A 101 -2.90 -4.56 16.87
C GLU A 101 -4.13 -4.25 17.74
N GLN A 102 -5.03 -3.39 17.28
CA GLN A 102 -6.26 -3.02 17.99
C GLN A 102 -7.14 -4.25 18.23
N PHE A 103 -7.30 -5.10 17.23
CA PHE A 103 -8.08 -6.34 17.35
C PHE A 103 -7.45 -7.29 18.39
N SER A 104 -6.13 -7.46 18.35
CA SER A 104 -5.41 -8.37 19.24
C SER A 104 -5.44 -7.89 20.70
N ILE A 105 -5.29 -6.59 20.95
CA ILE A 105 -5.40 -6.00 22.29
C ILE A 105 -6.82 -6.18 22.83
N ARG A 106 -7.84 -5.95 22.02
CA ARG A 106 -9.23 -6.16 22.40
C ARG A 106 -9.49 -7.61 22.78
N HIS A 107 -9.05 -8.54 21.94
CA HIS A 107 -9.21 -9.97 22.18
C HIS A 107 -8.53 -10.43 23.48
N PHE A 108 -7.32 -9.89 23.75
CA PHE A 108 -6.64 -10.13 25.03
C PHE A 108 -7.50 -9.71 26.22
N PHE A 109 -8.07 -8.50 26.22
CA PHE A 109 -8.92 -8.06 27.32
C PHE A 109 -10.23 -8.85 27.43
N GLU A 110 -10.83 -9.27 26.32
CA GLU A 110 -11.99 -10.18 26.32
C GLU A 110 -11.67 -11.49 27.03
N GLN A 111 -10.56 -12.15 26.68
CA GLN A 111 -10.11 -13.39 27.33
C GLN A 111 -9.81 -13.21 28.82
N VAL A 112 -9.22 -12.07 29.21
CA VAL A 112 -9.00 -11.76 30.64
C VAL A 112 -10.32 -11.61 31.39
N LEU A 113 -11.30 -10.92 30.80
CA LEU A 113 -12.63 -10.70 31.43
C LEU A 113 -13.46 -11.99 31.50
N GLU A 114 -13.32 -12.86 30.53
CA GLU A 114 -13.99 -14.17 30.50
C GLU A 114 -13.32 -15.23 31.41
N GLY A 115 -12.11 -14.89 31.91
CA GLY A 115 -11.35 -15.77 32.79
C GLY A 115 -10.73 -16.97 32.05
N GLU A 116 -10.52 -16.84 30.77
CA GLU A 116 -9.92 -17.87 29.92
C GLU A 116 -8.41 -18.00 30.09
N LEU A 117 -7.73 -16.93 30.56
CA LEU A 117 -6.28 -16.88 30.74
C LEU A 117 -5.89 -17.08 32.21
N CYS A 118 -4.87 -17.90 32.45
CA CYS A 118 -4.24 -17.95 33.77
C CYS A 118 -3.33 -16.73 34.00
N VAL A 119 -2.97 -16.49 35.26
CA VAL A 119 -2.19 -15.31 35.66
C VAL A 119 -0.86 -15.21 34.89
N THR A 120 -0.17 -16.31 34.68
CA THR A 120 1.11 -16.31 33.93
C THR A 120 0.91 -15.94 32.47
N GLU A 121 -0.15 -16.44 31.83
CA GLU A 121 -0.50 -16.11 30.45
C GLU A 121 -0.88 -14.62 30.30
N ILE A 122 -1.59 -14.07 31.28
CA ILE A 122 -1.91 -12.62 31.30
C ILE A 122 -0.63 -11.77 31.31
N TYR A 123 0.36 -12.10 32.15
CA TYR A 123 1.62 -11.36 32.16
C TYR A 123 2.44 -11.53 30.86
N ASP A 124 2.48 -12.74 30.31
CA ASP A 124 3.20 -13.04 29.07
C ASP A 124 2.58 -12.31 27.86
N GLU A 125 1.24 -12.31 27.78
CA GLU A 125 0.52 -11.60 26.70
C GLU A 125 0.65 -10.08 26.87
N ALA A 126 0.46 -9.54 28.08
CA ALA A 126 0.60 -8.12 28.38
C ALA A 126 1.99 -7.58 28.03
N ALA A 127 3.04 -8.35 28.26
CA ALA A 127 4.41 -7.98 27.91
C ALA A 127 4.60 -7.79 26.39
N LYS A 128 3.90 -8.54 25.55
CA LYS A 128 3.94 -8.37 24.07
C LYS A 128 3.41 -6.99 23.64
N TRP A 129 2.48 -6.44 24.40
CA TRP A 129 1.84 -5.15 24.15
C TRP A 129 2.49 -4.00 24.94
N SER A 130 3.63 -4.26 25.62
CA SER A 130 4.27 -3.30 26.52
C SER A 130 3.35 -2.77 27.61
N LEU A 131 2.36 -3.58 28.04
CA LEU A 131 1.48 -3.25 29.15
C LEU A 131 2.17 -3.60 30.46
N ASP A 132 2.36 -2.61 31.32
CA ASP A 132 2.91 -2.81 32.65
C ASP A 132 1.79 -3.21 33.63
N LEU A 133 1.79 -4.47 34.04
CA LEU A 133 0.88 -5.03 35.04
C LEU A 133 1.51 -5.14 36.44
N SER A 134 2.50 -4.30 36.76
CA SER A 134 3.18 -4.32 38.06
C SER A 134 2.47 -3.48 39.14
N ALA A 135 1.43 -2.73 38.79
CA ALA A 135 0.70 -1.88 39.72
C ALA A 135 -0.11 -2.70 40.73
N SER A 136 -0.26 -2.17 41.95
CA SER A 136 -1.06 -2.82 43.01
C SER A 136 -2.59 -2.65 42.83
N CYS A 137 -3.01 -1.73 41.96
CA CYS A 137 -4.41 -1.46 41.67
C CYS A 137 -4.57 -0.96 40.22
N TYR A 138 -5.64 -1.39 39.56
CA TYR A 138 -5.98 -0.98 38.19
C TYR A 138 -7.39 -0.41 38.18
N ASN A 139 -7.56 0.73 37.49
CA ASN A 139 -8.87 1.31 37.21
C ASN A 139 -9.21 1.08 35.74
N LEU A 140 -10.38 0.49 35.49
CA LEU A 140 -10.90 0.34 34.13
C LEU A 140 -11.88 1.48 33.84
N LEU A 141 -11.56 2.30 32.85
CA LEU A 141 -12.42 3.38 32.40
C LEU A 141 -13.05 3.02 31.06
N PHE A 142 -14.37 2.92 31.03
CA PHE A 142 -15.12 2.77 29.77
C PHE A 142 -15.60 4.13 29.27
N LEU A 143 -15.09 4.54 28.11
CA LEU A 143 -15.56 5.72 27.41
C LEU A 143 -16.48 5.30 26.27
N TYR A 144 -17.75 5.65 26.37
CA TYR A 144 -18.71 5.48 25.28
C TYR A 144 -18.89 6.80 24.57
N VAL A 145 -18.45 6.90 23.31
CA VAL A 145 -18.64 8.07 22.47
C VAL A 145 -19.72 7.76 21.45
N GLN A 146 -20.88 8.40 21.59
CA GLN A 146 -21.94 8.30 20.61
C GLN A 146 -21.75 9.41 19.57
N GLN A 147 -21.43 9.03 18.33
CA GLN A 147 -21.43 9.96 17.20
C GLN A 147 -22.88 10.15 16.71
N GLU A 148 -23.37 11.37 16.68
CA GLU A 148 -24.63 11.69 16.00
C GLU A 148 -24.44 11.46 14.49
N LYS A 149 -25.36 10.69 13.91
CA LYS A 149 -25.35 10.35 12.47
C LYS A 149 -25.64 11.60 11.63
N GLU A 150 -24.64 12.13 10.95
CA GLU A 150 -24.87 12.87 9.72
C GLU A 150 -24.81 11.88 8.55
N ASN A 151 -26.01 11.58 8.01
CA ASN A 151 -26.23 10.84 6.75
C ASN A 151 -25.51 9.49 6.51
N GLY A 152 -26.14 8.43 6.99
CA GLY A 152 -26.36 7.23 6.13
C GLY A 152 -25.25 6.20 5.96
N SER A 153 -24.15 6.19 6.70
CA SER A 153 -23.25 5.03 6.71
C SER A 153 -22.85 4.64 8.14
N GLU A 154 -23.18 3.41 8.50
CA GLU A 154 -22.74 2.82 9.76
C GLU A 154 -21.24 2.55 9.69
N ARG A 155 -20.46 3.32 10.43
CA ARG A 155 -19.10 2.93 10.84
C ARG A 155 -19.15 2.67 12.34
N GLU A 156 -19.08 1.40 12.72
CA GLU A 156 -18.80 1.04 14.10
C GLU A 156 -17.36 1.43 14.42
N MET A 157 -17.19 2.44 15.25
CA MET A 157 -15.88 2.85 15.75
C MET A 157 -15.80 2.46 17.22
N ASN A 158 -15.25 1.27 17.49
CA ASN A 158 -14.88 0.87 18.85
C ASN A 158 -13.46 1.40 19.10
N THR A 159 -13.34 2.54 19.75
CA THR A 159 -12.05 3.10 20.16
C THR A 159 -11.84 2.82 21.64
N PHE A 160 -10.85 1.98 21.97
CA PHE A 160 -10.35 1.85 23.33
C PHE A 160 -9.24 2.90 23.54
N VAL A 161 -9.42 3.79 24.51
CA VAL A 161 -8.40 4.75 24.90
C VAL A 161 -7.72 4.25 26.16
N HIS A 162 -6.43 4.01 26.08
CA HIS A 162 -5.59 3.68 27.24
C HIS A 162 -5.17 4.99 27.91
N LEU A 163 -5.69 5.25 29.10
CA LEU A 163 -5.21 6.34 29.96
C LEU A 163 -4.32 5.76 31.04
N GLN A 164 -3.03 6.06 30.95
CA GLN A 164 -2.07 5.82 32.01
C GLN A 164 -2.04 7.08 32.90
N GLU A 165 -2.64 7.03 34.07
CA GLU A 165 -2.43 8.08 35.09
C GLU A 165 -1.19 7.72 35.91
N GLU A 166 -0.15 8.55 35.84
CA GLU A 166 0.88 8.63 36.86
C GLU A 166 0.22 9.24 38.09
N ILE A 167 -0.02 8.44 39.11
CA ILE A 167 -0.36 8.93 40.43
C ILE A 167 0.95 9.01 41.22
N LEU A 168 1.36 10.25 41.56
CA LEU A 168 2.38 10.59 42.54
C LEU A 168 1.98 10.10 43.95
#